data_fb75cd02ead41597c6e8dc1f81ea3c60
#
_entry.id   fb75cd02ead41597c6e8dc1f81ea3c60
#
_cell.length_a   1.000
_cell.length_b   1.000
_cell.length_c   1.000
_cell.angle_alpha   90.00
_cell.angle_beta   90.00
_cell.angle_gamma   90.00
#
_symmetry.space_group_name_H-M   'P 1'
#
loop_
_entity.id
_entity.type
_entity.pdbx_description
1 polymer ?
#
loop_
_entity_poly.entity_id
_entity_poly.type
_entity_poly.pdbx_seq_one_letter_code
_entity_poly.pdbx_strand_id
1 'polypeptide(L)'
;MIDHLTNLTKAVRLSKQSIDCGSSPFGCIIVNRQGEIIGEGHNRVALDNDPTAHGEVMAIRNACHNLNSFDLSGCILYTSCEPCPMCLNACKWANIAE
;
A
#
# COMPACT_ATOMS: atom_id res chain seq x y z
N MET A 1 15.12 -8.32 10.61
CA MET A 1 15.67 -7.67 9.40
C MET A 1 14.59 -7.57 8.34
N ILE A 2 14.49 -6.42 7.67
CA ILE A 2 13.50 -6.21 6.62
C ILE A 2 14.01 -6.82 5.32
N ASP A 3 13.22 -7.69 4.71
CA ASP A 3 13.54 -8.32 3.43
C ASP A 3 12.81 -7.57 2.30
N HIS A 4 13.52 -6.64 1.66
CA HIS A 4 12.94 -5.81 0.60
C HIS A 4 12.50 -6.64 -0.61
N LEU A 5 13.25 -7.67 -0.98
CA LEU A 5 12.92 -8.50 -2.14
C LEU A 5 11.61 -9.26 -1.90
N THR A 6 11.45 -9.87 -0.74
CA THR A 6 10.22 -10.58 -0.38
C THR A 6 9.03 -9.62 -0.37
N ASN A 7 9.21 -8.41 0.18
CA ASN A 7 8.14 -7.43 0.26
C ASN A 7 7.74 -6.92 -1.12
N LEU A 8 8.70 -6.67 -2.01
CA LEU A 8 8.40 -6.29 -3.40
C LEU A 8 7.68 -7.41 -4.13
N THR A 9 8.06 -8.67 -3.90
CA THR A 9 7.39 -9.83 -4.49
C THR A 9 5.93 -9.89 -4.04
N LYS A 10 5.65 -9.59 -2.77
CA LYS A 10 4.27 -9.55 -2.26
C LYS A 10 3.47 -8.42 -2.89
N ALA A 11 4.08 -7.24 -3.10
CA ALA A 11 3.40 -6.14 -3.79
C ALA A 11 3.02 -6.51 -5.22
N VAL A 12 3.91 -7.20 -5.94
CA VAL A 12 3.63 -7.70 -7.29
C VAL A 12 2.50 -8.73 -7.26
N ARG A 13 2.48 -9.62 -6.27
CA ARG A 13 1.41 -10.61 -6.10
C ARG A 13 0.06 -9.94 -5.89
N LEU A 14 0.01 -8.87 -5.09
CA LEU A 14 -1.21 -8.07 -4.90
C LEU A 14 -1.67 -7.41 -6.19
N SER A 15 -0.73 -7.00 -7.06
CA SER A 15 -1.10 -6.44 -8.35
C SER A 15 -1.81 -7.47 -9.23
N LYS A 16 -1.39 -8.74 -9.18
CA LYS A 16 -2.08 -9.84 -9.88
C LYS A 16 -3.48 -10.07 -9.30
N GLN A 17 -3.63 -10.03 -8.00
CA GLN A 17 -4.95 -10.13 -7.37
C GLN A 17 -5.87 -9.01 -7.81
N SER A 18 -5.35 -7.82 -7.99
CA SER A 18 -6.12 -6.67 -8.49
C SER A 18 -6.67 -6.96 -9.89
N ILE A 19 -5.86 -7.53 -10.78
CA ILE A 19 -6.31 -7.93 -12.12
C ILE A 19 -7.41 -8.98 -12.02
N ASP A 20 -7.21 -10.01 -11.20
CA ASP A 20 -8.15 -11.11 -11.04
C ASP A 20 -9.50 -10.63 -10.51
N CYS A 21 -9.52 -9.54 -9.75
CA CYS A 21 -10.73 -8.89 -9.27
C CYS A 21 -11.34 -7.90 -10.27
N GLY A 22 -10.76 -7.76 -11.46
CA GLY A 22 -11.25 -6.85 -12.49
C GLY A 22 -10.79 -5.40 -12.31
N SER A 23 -9.77 -5.16 -11.51
CA SER A 23 -9.19 -3.84 -11.28
C SER A 23 -7.84 -3.67 -12.01
N SER A 24 -7.28 -2.47 -11.92
CA SER A 24 -5.95 -2.18 -12.46
C SER A 24 -4.86 -2.93 -11.70
N PRO A 25 -3.72 -3.27 -12.35
CA PRO A 25 -2.68 -4.14 -11.76
C PRO A 25 -1.74 -3.38 -10.81
N PHE A 26 -2.27 -2.75 -9.77
CA PHE A 26 -1.47 -1.99 -8.79
C PHE A 26 -1.67 -2.58 -7.40
N GLY A 27 -0.56 -3.08 -6.82
CA GLY A 27 -0.55 -3.65 -5.48
C GLY A 27 0.48 -2.97 -4.59
N CYS A 28 0.23 -2.96 -3.29
CA CYS A 28 1.05 -2.24 -2.33
C CYS A 28 1.00 -2.92 -0.97
N ILE A 29 2.15 -2.95 -0.26
CA ILE A 29 2.19 -3.36 1.15
C ILE A 29 2.96 -2.32 1.97
N ILE A 30 2.63 -2.26 3.25
CA ILE A 30 3.34 -1.42 4.23
C ILE A 30 3.86 -2.33 5.33
N VAL A 31 5.14 -2.16 5.67
CA VAL A 31 5.79 -2.93 6.73
C VAL A 31 6.27 -1.97 7.83
N ASN A 32 6.33 -2.46 9.07
CA ASN A 32 6.87 -1.71 10.19
C ASN A 32 8.39 -1.89 10.28
N ARG A 33 9.01 -1.30 11.31
CA ARG A 33 10.48 -1.37 11.52
C ARG A 33 10.97 -2.79 11.76
N GLN A 34 10.10 -3.67 12.24
CA GLN A 34 10.43 -5.08 12.49
C GLN A 34 10.26 -5.94 11.25
N GLY A 35 9.85 -5.36 10.12
CA GLY A 35 9.62 -6.09 8.88
C GLY A 35 8.28 -6.79 8.81
N GLU A 36 7.37 -6.52 9.74
CA GLU A 36 6.04 -7.11 9.75
C GLU A 36 5.12 -6.34 8.79
N ILE A 37 4.32 -7.06 8.01
CA ILE A 37 3.32 -6.45 7.13
C ILE A 37 2.17 -5.96 7.99
N ILE A 38 1.92 -4.65 7.97
CA ILE A 38 0.87 -4.03 8.76
C ILE A 38 -0.26 -3.48 7.89
N GLY A 39 -0.07 -3.47 6.58
CA GLY A 39 -1.12 -3.01 5.66
C GLY A 39 -0.89 -3.55 4.27
N GLU A 40 -1.98 -3.86 3.56
CA GLU A 40 -1.98 -4.32 2.19
C GLU A 40 -3.08 -3.60 1.43
N GLY A 41 -2.85 -3.35 0.14
CA GLY A 41 -3.84 -2.72 -0.70
C GLY A 41 -3.61 -2.99 -2.16
N HIS A 42 -4.69 -2.96 -2.93
CA HIS A 42 -4.65 -2.97 -4.38
C HIS A 42 -5.67 -1.95 -4.89
N ASN A 43 -5.58 -1.63 -6.18
CA ASN A 43 -6.47 -0.65 -6.77
C ASN A 43 -7.92 -1.12 -6.68
N ARG A 44 -8.80 -0.27 -6.14
CA ARG A 44 -10.23 -0.53 -6.01
C ARG A 44 -11.10 0.57 -6.61
N VAL A 45 -10.52 1.42 -7.46
CA VAL A 45 -11.24 2.54 -8.05
C VAL A 45 -12.55 2.09 -8.71
N ALA A 46 -12.46 1.07 -9.58
CA ALA A 46 -13.65 0.55 -10.28
C ALA A 46 -14.56 -0.24 -9.35
N LEU A 47 -13.99 -0.99 -8.40
CA LEU A 47 -14.77 -1.83 -7.48
C LEU A 47 -15.60 -1.00 -6.49
N ASP A 48 -15.02 0.08 -5.98
CA ASP A 48 -15.63 0.90 -4.94
C ASP A 48 -16.24 2.21 -5.45
N ASN A 49 -16.14 2.47 -6.77
CA ASN A 49 -16.56 3.75 -7.37
C ASN A 49 -15.90 4.93 -6.64
N ASP A 50 -14.62 4.80 -6.32
CA ASP A 50 -13.87 5.78 -5.55
C ASP A 50 -12.59 6.14 -6.33
N PRO A 51 -12.50 7.36 -6.88
CA PRO A 51 -11.32 7.75 -7.66
C PRO A 51 -10.05 7.84 -6.85
N THR A 52 -10.12 7.84 -5.52
CA THR A 52 -8.95 7.87 -4.64
C THR A 52 -8.50 6.50 -4.18
N ALA A 53 -9.21 5.43 -4.56
CA ALA A 53 -8.95 4.07 -4.07
C ALA A 53 -7.78 3.40 -4.80
N HIS A 54 -6.65 4.08 -4.91
CA HIS A 54 -5.40 3.53 -5.41
C HIS A 54 -4.80 2.55 -4.39
N GLY A 55 -3.95 1.63 -4.85
CA GLY A 55 -3.36 0.60 -3.98
C GLY A 55 -2.67 1.19 -2.76
N GLU A 56 -1.90 2.26 -2.92
CA GLU A 56 -1.18 2.92 -1.84
C GLU A 56 -2.14 3.51 -0.81
N VAL A 57 -3.21 4.16 -1.26
CA VAL A 57 -4.23 4.73 -0.36
C VAL A 57 -4.93 3.61 0.40
N MET A 58 -5.27 2.51 -0.29
CA MET A 58 -5.92 1.37 0.36
C MET A 58 -4.99 0.71 1.39
N ALA A 59 -3.69 0.60 1.09
CA ALA A 59 -2.71 0.06 2.03
C ALA A 59 -2.57 0.96 3.27
N ILE A 60 -2.53 2.28 3.08
CA ILE A 60 -2.48 3.24 4.18
C ILE A 60 -3.72 3.10 5.08
N ARG A 61 -4.91 3.04 4.49
CA ARG A 61 -6.16 2.84 5.25
C ARG A 61 -6.11 1.55 6.05
N ASN A 62 -5.68 0.47 5.41
CA ASN A 62 -5.58 -0.84 6.06
C ASN A 62 -4.58 -0.81 7.22
N ALA A 63 -3.39 -0.24 7.00
CA ALA A 63 -2.36 -0.13 8.04
C ALA A 63 -2.84 0.73 9.22
N CYS A 64 -3.42 1.88 8.94
CA CYS A 64 -3.93 2.78 9.99
C CYS A 64 -5.03 2.12 10.80
N HIS A 65 -5.90 1.37 10.15
CA HIS A 65 -6.97 0.62 10.82
C HIS A 65 -6.36 -0.46 11.72
N ASN A 66 -5.41 -1.23 11.21
CA ASN A 66 -4.77 -2.32 11.97
C ASN A 66 -4.00 -1.81 13.18
N LEU A 67 -3.35 -0.66 13.06
CA LEU A 67 -2.58 -0.05 14.16
C LEU A 67 -3.43 0.86 15.05
N ASN A 68 -4.67 1.14 14.64
CA ASN A 68 -5.53 2.11 15.31
C ASN A 68 -4.80 3.45 15.48
N SER A 69 -4.15 3.92 14.41
CA SER A 69 -3.33 5.14 14.41
C SER A 69 -3.29 5.73 12.99
N PHE A 70 -3.24 7.04 12.88
CA PHE A 70 -3.02 7.71 11.58
C PHE A 70 -1.54 7.99 11.32
N ASP A 71 -0.64 7.62 12.24
CA ASP A 71 0.79 7.87 12.14
C ASP A 71 1.52 6.58 11.80
N LEU A 72 2.12 6.52 10.61
CA LEU A 72 2.88 5.38 10.12
C LEU A 72 4.38 5.68 10.08
N SER A 73 4.87 6.53 10.99
CA SER A 73 6.30 6.85 11.10
C SER A 73 7.13 5.60 11.26
N GLY A 74 8.23 5.51 10.54
CA GLY A 74 9.13 4.37 10.58
C GLY A 74 8.70 3.19 9.73
N CYS A 75 7.54 3.28 9.08
CA CYS A 75 7.07 2.24 8.17
C CYS A 75 7.63 2.46 6.76
N ILE A 76 7.67 1.39 5.98
CA ILE A 76 8.13 1.41 4.59
C ILE A 76 7.00 0.90 3.70
N LEU A 77 6.75 1.64 2.62
CA LEU A 77 5.76 1.27 1.62
C LEU A 77 6.44 0.64 0.41
N TYR A 78 5.98 -0.53 0.01
CA TYR A 78 6.42 -1.20 -1.22
C TYR A 78 5.25 -1.23 -2.19
N THR A 79 5.49 -0.84 -3.43
CA THR A 79 4.47 -0.80 -4.46
C THR A 79 4.99 -1.41 -5.75
N SER A 80 4.07 -1.99 -6.53
CA SER A 80 4.40 -2.60 -7.82
C SER A 80 4.67 -1.58 -8.93
N CYS A 81 4.35 -0.32 -8.69
CA CYS A 81 4.63 0.78 -9.62
C CYS A 81 4.87 2.08 -8.87
N GLU A 82 5.40 3.08 -9.56
CA GLU A 82 5.70 4.38 -8.97
C GLU A 82 4.42 5.07 -8.52
N PRO A 83 4.36 5.60 -7.27
CA PRO A 83 3.17 6.29 -6.78
C PRO A 83 2.85 7.56 -7.57
N CYS A 84 1.58 7.81 -7.83
CA CYS A 84 1.12 9.07 -8.42
C CYS A 84 1.24 10.21 -7.38
N PRO A 85 1.10 11.48 -7.81
CA PRO A 85 1.20 12.61 -6.86
C PRO A 85 0.23 12.53 -5.68
N MET A 86 -0.99 12.04 -5.89
CA MET A 86 -1.96 11.87 -4.81
C MET A 86 -1.45 10.87 -3.78
N CYS A 87 -0.97 9.71 -4.23
CA CYS A 87 -0.48 8.65 -3.35
C CYS A 87 0.80 9.07 -2.63
N LEU A 88 1.70 9.77 -3.33
CA LEU A 88 2.92 10.27 -2.74
C LEU A 88 2.61 11.25 -1.60
N ASN A 89 1.65 12.16 -1.81
CA ASN A 89 1.24 13.09 -0.78
C ASN A 89 0.50 12.40 0.37
N ALA A 90 -0.29 11.36 0.08
CA ALA A 90 -0.93 10.56 1.12
C ALA A 90 0.12 9.90 2.03
N CYS A 91 1.21 9.39 1.46
CA CYS A 91 2.32 8.84 2.24
C CYS A 91 2.93 9.90 3.16
N LYS A 92 3.09 11.12 2.67
CA LYS A 92 3.60 12.23 3.49
C LYS A 92 2.67 12.55 4.65
N TRP A 93 1.37 12.56 4.40
CA TRP A 93 0.37 12.78 5.46
C TRP A 93 0.41 11.69 6.52
N ALA A 94 0.73 10.46 6.12
CA ALA A 94 0.86 9.32 7.04
C ALA A 94 2.24 9.26 7.71
N ASN A 95 3.17 10.13 7.34
CA ASN A 95 4.56 10.17 7.82
C ASN A 95 5.40 8.96 7.38
N ILE A 96 5.08 8.35 6.27
CA ILE A 96 5.90 7.28 5.70
C ILE A 96 7.12 7.93 5.01
N ALA A 97 8.32 7.48 5.40
CA ALA A 97 9.57 8.06 4.88
C ALA A 97 9.94 7.52 3.50
N GLU A 98 9.51 6.30 3.18
CA GLU A 98 9.91 5.58 1.96
C GLU A 98 8.72 4.90 1.32
#